data_bea24b935b500e50427a7743067f8868
#
_entry.id   bea24b935b500e50427a7743067f8868
#
_cell.length_a   1.000
_cell.length_b   1.000
_cell.length_c   1.000
_cell.angle_alpha   90.00
_cell.angle_beta   90.00
_cell.angle_gamma   90.00
#
_symmetry.space_group_name_H-M   'P 1'
#
loop_
_entity.id
_entity.type
_entity.pdbx_description
1 polymer ?
#
loop_
_entity_poly.entity_id
_entity_poly.type
_entity_poly.pdbx_seq_one_letter_code
_entity_poly.pdbx_strand_id
1 'polypeptide(L)'
;MLKSSVPLLNQFKYIVGPSKYGIYPLLPPSSASTSYPPPRYVPETIARPDYVPKNFFTSGWGEHDSVEIPEAQAQRIEMGGEGERRVREVAKMAREVLNDIGRLVRPGVTTNELDKALHEMIISKGAYPSPLGYSSFPRSCTTSVNNVIAHGIPDERPLNPEDIINIDLTLYFNGYHGDTSATFILSEVDKPGRDLVEATKEALEIGIKACGPGKRYKDIGGEIEDFARRHGFSVNGQFSGHGIGKIFHHPPWIFHLRNNDVGKMRPGDCFTIEPCLVQGSNSRGELWDDGWTMATESGARSAQFEHQVLITEDGVDVLTRI
;
A
#
# COMPACT_ATOMS: atom_id res chain seq x y z
N MET A 1 12.82 27.06 39.40
CA MET A 1 11.61 27.29 38.58
C MET A 1 11.79 26.47 37.32
N LEU A 2 11.22 25.29 37.30
CA LEU A 2 11.20 24.40 36.11
C LEU A 2 10.08 24.91 35.20
N LYS A 3 10.44 25.39 34.01
CA LYS A 3 9.47 25.69 32.96
C LYS A 3 8.96 24.34 32.42
N SER A 4 7.67 24.08 32.64
CA SER A 4 6.95 22.98 32.01
C SER A 4 6.92 23.22 30.51
N SER A 5 7.58 22.37 29.73
CA SER A 5 7.41 22.32 28.31
C SER A 5 6.02 21.76 28.01
N VAL A 6 5.10 22.61 27.58
CA VAL A 6 3.83 22.19 26.98
C VAL A 6 4.16 21.44 25.72
N PRO A 7 3.60 20.23 25.48
CA PRO A 7 3.90 19.47 24.27
C PRO A 7 3.46 20.23 23.01
N LEU A 8 4.23 20.08 21.95
CA LEU A 8 4.00 20.66 20.59
C LEU A 8 2.67 20.24 19.91
N LEU A 9 1.81 19.52 20.59
CA LEU A 9 0.52 19.01 20.11
C LEU A 9 -0.52 20.09 19.70
N ASN A 10 -0.27 21.37 19.94
CA ASN A 10 -1.27 22.43 19.74
C ASN A 10 -1.06 23.33 18.51
N GLN A 11 -0.21 22.96 17.54
CA GLN A 11 0.02 23.81 16.37
C GLN A 11 -0.72 23.39 15.09
N PHE A 12 -1.27 22.18 15.01
CA PHE A 12 -2.08 21.76 13.87
C PHE A 12 -3.56 22.03 14.16
N LYS A 13 -4.15 23.04 13.49
CA LYS A 13 -5.60 23.21 13.46
C LYS A 13 -6.19 22.03 12.66
N TYR A 14 -6.71 21.03 13.35
CA TYR A 14 -7.36 19.90 12.70
C TYR A 14 -8.65 20.34 11.99
N ILE A 15 -8.73 20.10 10.70
CA ILE A 15 -10.00 20.11 9.98
C ILE A 15 -10.66 18.79 10.29
N VAL A 16 -11.84 18.83 10.87
CA VAL A 16 -12.63 17.61 11.14
C VAL A 16 -13.26 17.13 9.83
N GLY A 17 -13.17 15.86 9.54
CA GLY A 17 -13.80 15.24 8.38
C GLY A 17 -15.33 15.44 8.37
N PRO A 18 -16.00 15.22 7.22
CA PRO A 18 -17.45 15.39 7.11
C PRO A 18 -18.18 14.50 8.12
N SER A 19 -19.02 15.09 8.97
CA SER A 19 -19.70 14.41 10.10
C SER A 19 -20.49 13.16 9.69
N LYS A 20 -20.95 13.09 8.43
CA LYS A 20 -21.65 11.91 7.89
C LYS A 20 -20.75 10.65 7.77
N TYR A 21 -19.44 10.82 7.84
CA TYR A 21 -18.47 9.73 7.77
C TYR A 21 -17.80 9.44 9.12
N GLY A 22 -18.15 10.17 10.16
CA GLY A 22 -17.59 10.06 11.50
C GLY A 22 -16.71 11.25 11.90
N ILE A 23 -15.95 11.08 13.00
CA ILE A 23 -15.09 12.13 13.56
C ILE A 23 -13.64 11.68 13.40
N TYR A 24 -12.88 12.42 12.61
CA TYR A 24 -11.45 12.15 12.35
C TYR A 24 -10.76 13.39 11.80
N PRO A 25 -9.44 13.52 11.99
CA PRO A 25 -8.67 14.57 11.35
C PRO A 25 -8.65 14.40 9.82
N LEU A 26 -9.10 15.44 9.10
CA LEU A 26 -9.01 15.49 7.63
C LEU A 26 -7.63 16.00 7.23
N LEU A 27 -6.98 15.32 6.31
CA LEU A 27 -5.73 15.77 5.70
C LEU A 27 -6.07 16.63 4.46
N PRO A 28 -5.78 17.94 4.49
CA PRO A 28 -6.00 18.78 3.30
C PRO A 28 -4.84 18.65 2.30
N PRO A 29 -5.05 18.99 1.00
CA PRO A 29 -3.98 18.99 0.00
C PRO A 29 -2.76 19.83 0.38
N SER A 30 -2.94 20.87 1.19
CA SER A 30 -1.83 21.67 1.75
C SER A 30 -0.93 20.91 2.73
N SER A 31 -1.28 19.68 3.09
CA SER A 31 -0.40 18.77 3.84
C SER A 31 0.66 18.12 2.95
N ALA A 32 0.51 18.17 1.63
CA ALA A 32 1.51 17.64 0.70
C ALA A 32 2.84 18.36 0.89
N SER A 33 3.92 17.60 1.01
CA SER A 33 5.26 18.16 1.02
C SER A 33 5.78 18.34 -0.39
N THR A 34 6.41 19.46 -0.66
CA THR A 34 7.05 19.76 -1.96
C THR A 34 8.55 19.50 -1.94
N SER A 35 9.09 19.08 -0.80
CA SER A 35 10.50 18.71 -0.65
C SER A 35 10.66 17.63 0.41
N TYR A 36 11.57 16.72 0.16
CA TYR A 36 11.86 15.62 1.07
C TYR A 36 13.35 15.59 1.41
N PRO A 37 13.72 15.19 2.63
CA PRO A 37 15.13 14.93 2.93
C PRO A 37 15.67 13.83 2.01
N PRO A 38 17.01 13.75 1.83
CA PRO A 38 17.64 12.72 1.02
C PRO A 38 17.09 11.33 1.32
N PRO A 39 17.07 10.43 0.31
CA PRO A 39 16.62 9.06 0.52
C PRO A 39 17.48 8.36 1.59
N ARG A 40 16.85 7.44 2.31
CA ARG A 40 17.57 6.66 3.34
C ARG A 40 18.62 5.79 2.69
N TYR A 41 19.75 5.66 3.35
CA TYR A 41 20.89 4.89 2.85
C TYR A 41 20.55 3.40 2.72
N VAL A 42 20.87 2.84 1.58
CA VAL A 42 20.83 1.39 1.31
C VAL A 42 22.26 0.91 1.04
N PRO A 43 22.79 -0.07 1.81
CA PRO A 43 24.12 -0.64 1.57
C PRO A 43 24.30 -1.12 0.12
N GLU A 44 25.48 -0.90 -0.44
CA GLU A 44 25.81 -1.32 -1.82
C GLU A 44 25.80 -2.84 -2.01
N THR A 45 25.92 -3.59 -0.92
CA THR A 45 25.82 -5.06 -0.91
C THR A 45 24.42 -5.58 -1.12
N ILE A 46 23.39 -4.72 -0.98
CA ILE A 46 21.99 -5.05 -1.24
C ILE A 46 21.69 -4.78 -2.72
N ALA A 47 21.27 -5.82 -3.43
CA ALA A 47 20.87 -5.69 -4.83
C ALA A 47 19.69 -4.74 -4.97
N ARG A 48 19.78 -3.80 -5.91
CA ARG A 48 18.73 -2.81 -6.23
C ARG A 48 18.02 -3.23 -7.50
N PRO A 49 16.69 -2.99 -7.58
CA PRO A 49 15.97 -3.13 -8.85
C PRO A 49 16.51 -2.19 -9.93
N ASP A 50 16.44 -2.60 -11.20
CA ASP A 50 17.00 -1.86 -12.34
C ASP A 50 16.33 -0.49 -12.59
N TYR A 51 15.09 -0.29 -12.08
CA TYR A 51 14.38 0.98 -12.19
C TYR A 51 14.89 2.07 -11.24
N VAL A 52 15.76 1.76 -10.28
CA VAL A 52 16.31 2.75 -9.36
C VAL A 52 17.41 3.54 -10.06
N PRO A 53 17.28 4.89 -10.19
CA PRO A 53 18.30 5.70 -10.83
C PRO A 53 19.67 5.54 -10.17
N LYS A 54 20.74 5.50 -10.95
CA LYS A 54 22.12 5.32 -10.43
C LYS A 54 22.51 6.43 -9.45
N ASN A 55 22.05 7.67 -9.72
CA ASN A 55 22.33 8.85 -8.91
C ASN A 55 21.21 9.14 -7.87
N PHE A 56 20.24 8.26 -7.70
CA PHE A 56 19.09 8.48 -6.77
C PHE A 56 19.53 8.83 -5.36
N PHE A 57 20.59 8.19 -4.84
CA PHE A 57 21.07 8.41 -3.47
C PHE A 57 22.08 9.56 -3.33
N THR A 58 22.50 10.17 -4.43
CA THR A 58 23.52 11.24 -4.45
C THR A 58 23.00 12.58 -4.94
N SER A 59 21.79 12.60 -5.53
CA SER A 59 21.10 13.80 -6.00
C SER A 59 20.02 14.25 -5.01
N GLY A 60 19.61 15.51 -5.10
CA GLY A 60 18.42 16.02 -4.40
C GLY A 60 17.15 15.36 -4.92
N TRP A 61 16.06 15.44 -4.15
CA TRP A 61 14.78 14.93 -4.61
C TRP A 61 14.33 15.63 -5.90
N GLY A 62 13.97 14.82 -6.90
CA GLY A 62 13.61 15.34 -8.23
C GLY A 62 14.79 15.74 -9.14
N GLU A 63 16.04 15.68 -8.65
CA GLU A 63 17.24 16.03 -9.41
C GLU A 63 17.97 14.81 -9.99
N HIS A 64 17.53 13.59 -9.68
CA HIS A 64 18.13 12.36 -10.20
C HIS A 64 17.66 12.08 -11.64
N ASP A 65 18.42 11.26 -12.36
CA ASP A 65 18.07 10.82 -13.70
C ASP A 65 16.71 10.11 -13.71
N SER A 66 15.90 10.37 -14.72
CA SER A 66 14.69 9.61 -14.96
C SER A 66 15.07 8.24 -15.54
N VAL A 67 14.50 7.17 -14.97
CA VAL A 67 14.57 5.83 -15.56
C VAL A 67 13.19 5.50 -16.12
N GLU A 68 13.14 5.29 -17.43
CA GLU A 68 11.92 4.81 -18.06
C GLU A 68 11.64 3.38 -17.56
N ILE A 69 10.46 3.16 -17.00
CA ILE A 69 10.00 1.83 -16.62
C ILE A 69 9.27 1.26 -17.84
N PRO A 70 9.87 0.29 -18.56
CA PRO A 70 9.26 -0.26 -19.75
C PRO A 70 7.91 -0.91 -19.44
N GLU A 71 6.95 -0.83 -20.37
CA GLU A 71 5.74 -1.60 -20.27
C GLU A 71 6.08 -3.09 -20.23
N ALA A 72 5.77 -3.73 -19.12
CA ALA A 72 6.14 -5.11 -18.88
C ALA A 72 5.08 -6.07 -19.41
N GLN A 73 5.53 -7.18 -20.00
CA GLN A 73 4.65 -8.28 -20.36
C GLN A 73 4.32 -9.13 -19.13
N ALA A 74 3.14 -9.77 -19.15
CA ALA A 74 2.74 -10.71 -18.11
C ALA A 74 3.79 -11.81 -17.95
N GLN A 75 4.18 -12.05 -16.70
CA GLN A 75 5.10 -13.12 -16.34
C GLN A 75 4.39 -14.16 -15.48
N ARG A 76 4.85 -15.40 -15.54
CA ARG A 76 4.38 -16.45 -14.64
C ARG A 76 5.53 -17.02 -13.86
N ILE A 77 5.21 -17.43 -12.65
CA ILE A 77 6.13 -18.17 -11.79
C ILE A 77 6.13 -19.63 -12.26
N GLU A 78 7.32 -20.16 -12.51
CA GLU A 78 7.49 -21.60 -12.80
C GLU A 78 7.23 -22.38 -11.51
N MET A 79 6.15 -23.19 -11.55
CA MET A 79 5.73 -23.98 -10.41
C MET A 79 6.71 -25.12 -10.13
N GLY A 80 7.00 -25.38 -8.85
CA GLY A 80 7.99 -26.37 -8.42
C GLY A 80 9.45 -25.92 -8.59
N GLY A 81 9.69 -24.74 -9.17
CA GLY A 81 11.03 -24.22 -9.49
C GLY A 81 11.58 -23.27 -8.42
N GLU A 82 12.78 -22.72 -8.75
CA GLU A 82 13.45 -21.75 -7.90
C GLU A 82 12.66 -20.42 -7.82
N GLY A 83 11.96 -20.05 -8.90
CA GLY A 83 11.13 -18.85 -8.95
C GLY A 83 10.02 -18.89 -7.90
N GLU A 84 9.31 -20.01 -7.77
CA GLU A 84 8.29 -20.19 -6.76
C GLU A 84 8.86 -20.08 -5.34
N ARG A 85 9.97 -20.74 -5.07
CA ARG A 85 10.62 -20.67 -3.76
C ARG A 85 10.99 -19.24 -3.39
N ARG A 86 11.57 -18.49 -4.33
CA ARG A 86 12.01 -17.09 -4.10
C ARG A 86 10.83 -16.13 -3.90
N VAL A 87 9.78 -16.24 -4.69
CA VAL A 87 8.61 -15.36 -4.53
C VAL A 87 7.88 -15.64 -3.21
N ARG A 88 7.81 -16.91 -2.77
CA ARG A 88 7.27 -17.28 -1.46
C ARG A 88 8.12 -16.74 -0.31
N GLU A 89 9.43 -16.80 -0.44
CA GLU A 89 10.37 -16.30 0.56
C GLU A 89 10.22 -14.78 0.75
N VAL A 90 10.26 -14.00 -0.33
CA VAL A 90 10.16 -12.54 -0.23
C VAL A 90 8.77 -12.07 0.22
N ALA A 91 7.69 -12.72 -0.22
CA ALA A 91 6.34 -12.41 0.23
C ALA A 91 6.16 -12.67 1.74
N LYS A 92 6.72 -13.78 2.25
CA LYS A 92 6.76 -14.05 3.68
C LYS A 92 7.54 -12.99 4.44
N MET A 93 8.72 -12.59 3.93
CA MET A 93 9.51 -11.51 4.53
C MET A 93 8.75 -10.19 4.59
N ALA A 94 8.02 -9.84 3.52
CA ALA A 94 7.18 -8.64 3.47
C ALA A 94 6.12 -8.67 4.57
N ARG A 95 5.43 -9.80 4.73
CA ARG A 95 4.42 -9.97 5.79
C ARG A 95 5.00 -9.88 7.19
N GLU A 96 6.17 -10.47 7.43
CA GLU A 96 6.86 -10.34 8.73
C GLU A 96 7.15 -8.87 9.04
N VAL A 97 7.68 -8.10 8.08
CA VAL A 97 7.94 -6.66 8.25
C VAL A 97 6.65 -5.89 8.51
N LEU A 98 5.57 -6.19 7.78
CA LEU A 98 4.27 -5.54 8.00
C LEU A 98 3.71 -5.82 9.41
N ASN A 99 3.85 -7.03 9.90
CA ASN A 99 3.43 -7.38 11.26
C ASN A 99 4.27 -6.65 12.32
N ASP A 100 5.59 -6.53 12.10
CA ASP A 100 6.48 -5.90 13.06
C ASP A 100 6.30 -4.37 13.08
N ILE A 101 6.16 -3.72 11.92
CA ILE A 101 5.90 -2.28 11.86
C ILE A 101 4.53 -1.93 12.44
N GLY A 102 3.52 -2.79 12.24
CA GLY A 102 2.19 -2.61 12.82
C GLY A 102 2.18 -2.48 14.34
N ARG A 103 3.14 -3.12 15.04
CA ARG A 103 3.30 -3.00 16.51
C ARG A 103 3.81 -1.64 16.96
N LEU A 104 4.39 -0.86 16.04
CA LEU A 104 4.89 0.49 16.32
C LEU A 104 3.84 1.56 16.04
N VAL A 105 2.72 1.22 15.39
CA VAL A 105 1.63 2.15 15.11
C VAL A 105 0.91 2.52 16.40
N ARG A 106 1.03 3.79 16.79
CA ARG A 106 0.41 4.34 18.01
C ARG A 106 0.28 5.86 17.90
N PRO A 107 -0.60 6.49 18.69
CA PRO A 107 -0.68 7.95 18.73
C PRO A 107 0.67 8.60 19.05
N GLY A 108 0.95 9.71 18.37
CA GLY A 108 2.16 10.51 18.55
C GLY A 108 3.38 10.06 17.74
N VAL A 109 3.40 8.85 17.15
CA VAL A 109 4.46 8.46 16.20
C VAL A 109 4.20 9.14 14.85
N THR A 110 5.27 9.61 14.18
CA THR A 110 5.15 10.18 12.83
C THR A 110 5.22 9.09 11.75
N THR A 111 4.63 9.35 10.60
CA THR A 111 4.72 8.41 9.48
C THR A 111 6.16 8.29 8.96
N ASN A 112 6.99 9.36 9.08
CA ASN A 112 8.41 9.31 8.78
C ASN A 112 9.22 8.45 9.77
N GLU A 113 8.84 8.42 11.07
CA GLU A 113 9.43 7.50 12.05
C GLU A 113 9.09 6.04 11.73
N LEU A 114 7.84 5.76 11.30
CA LEU A 114 7.43 4.42 10.84
C LEU A 114 8.22 4.00 9.60
N ASP A 115 8.34 4.87 8.58
CA ASP A 115 9.15 4.60 7.38
C ASP A 115 10.62 4.33 7.74
N LYS A 116 11.19 5.08 8.69
CA LYS A 116 12.56 4.83 9.16
C LYS A 116 12.71 3.43 9.76
N ALA A 117 11.83 3.07 10.67
CA ALA A 117 11.88 1.76 11.33
C ALA A 117 11.68 0.62 10.32
N LEU A 118 10.71 0.78 9.40
CA LEU A 118 10.43 -0.17 8.33
C LEU A 118 11.64 -0.33 7.39
N HIS A 119 12.26 0.77 6.97
CA HIS A 119 13.48 0.75 6.17
C HIS A 119 14.58 -0.06 6.85
N GLU A 120 14.85 0.19 8.14
CA GLU A 120 15.86 -0.53 8.91
C GLU A 120 15.54 -2.03 9.03
N MET A 121 14.25 -2.40 9.22
CA MET A 121 13.81 -3.80 9.22
C MET A 121 14.09 -4.49 7.89
N ILE A 122 13.79 -3.85 6.76
CA ILE A 122 14.02 -4.38 5.42
C ILE A 122 15.51 -4.57 5.16
N ILE A 123 16.31 -3.53 5.42
CA ILE A 123 17.76 -3.57 5.22
C ILE A 123 18.42 -4.66 6.07
N SER A 124 17.97 -4.83 7.32
CA SER A 124 18.49 -5.88 8.21
C SER A 124 18.27 -7.31 7.69
N LYS A 125 17.26 -7.49 6.83
CA LYS A 125 16.99 -8.76 6.15
C LYS A 125 17.78 -8.93 4.84
N GLY A 126 18.63 -7.95 4.46
CA GLY A 126 19.38 -7.95 3.21
C GLY A 126 18.50 -7.67 1.97
N ALA A 127 17.31 -7.13 2.16
CA ALA A 127 16.36 -6.80 1.12
C ALA A 127 16.36 -5.29 0.80
N TYR A 128 15.85 -4.93 -0.39
CA TYR A 128 15.67 -3.55 -0.82
C TYR A 128 14.19 -3.15 -0.68
N PRO A 129 13.86 -1.95 -0.15
CA PRO A 129 12.49 -1.46 -0.13
C PRO A 129 12.08 -1.01 -1.53
N SER A 130 11.24 -1.79 -2.22
CA SER A 130 10.91 -1.61 -3.63
C SER A 130 10.33 -0.23 -3.98
N PRO A 131 9.51 0.43 -3.13
CA PRO A 131 9.01 1.77 -3.45
C PRO A 131 10.11 2.83 -3.58
N LEU A 132 11.24 2.68 -2.86
CA LEU A 132 12.31 3.66 -2.82
C LEU A 132 12.98 3.81 -4.20
N GLY A 133 12.77 4.94 -4.85
CA GLY A 133 13.28 5.22 -6.20
C GLY A 133 12.40 4.73 -7.34
N TYR A 134 11.30 4.00 -7.07
CA TYR A 134 10.33 3.64 -8.10
C TYR A 134 9.60 4.90 -8.59
N SER A 135 9.72 5.22 -9.88
CA SER A 135 9.24 6.50 -10.46
C SER A 135 9.55 7.70 -9.56
N SER A 136 10.75 7.72 -8.98
CA SER A 136 11.23 8.79 -8.09
C SER A 136 10.58 8.84 -6.70
N PHE A 137 9.84 7.83 -6.27
CA PHE A 137 9.23 7.82 -4.94
C PHE A 137 10.30 7.92 -3.83
N PRO A 138 10.15 8.83 -2.85
CA PRO A 138 11.26 9.21 -1.97
C PRO A 138 11.39 8.38 -0.68
N ARG A 139 10.50 7.40 -0.44
CA ARG A 139 10.39 6.66 0.81
C ARG A 139 10.37 5.16 0.61
N SER A 140 10.49 4.39 1.70
CA SER A 140 10.59 2.93 1.69
C SER A 140 9.24 2.22 1.71
N CYS A 141 8.19 2.93 2.10
CA CYS A 141 6.80 2.49 2.07
C CYS A 141 5.87 3.66 1.78
N THR A 142 4.60 3.39 1.52
CA THR A 142 3.56 4.41 1.54
C THR A 142 2.79 4.38 2.85
N THR A 143 2.26 5.53 3.26
CA THR A 143 1.46 5.67 4.48
C THR A 143 0.23 6.52 4.19
N SER A 144 -0.93 5.91 4.12
CA SER A 144 -2.18 6.57 3.73
C SER A 144 -3.11 6.71 4.94
N VAL A 145 -3.30 7.95 5.41
CA VAL A 145 -4.03 8.24 6.64
C VAL A 145 -5.42 8.81 6.31
N ASN A 146 -6.45 8.29 6.95
CA ASN A 146 -7.85 8.74 6.88
C ASN A 146 -8.39 8.88 5.45
N ASN A 147 -8.45 10.11 4.92
CA ASN A 147 -8.97 10.42 3.60
C ASN A 147 -7.94 10.23 2.46
N VAL A 148 -6.73 9.84 2.76
CA VAL A 148 -5.76 9.42 1.74
C VAL A 148 -6.09 7.99 1.33
N ILE A 149 -6.31 7.78 0.02
CA ILE A 149 -6.70 6.48 -0.55
C ILE A 149 -5.48 5.58 -0.64
N ALA A 150 -4.41 6.07 -1.26
CA ALA A 150 -3.16 5.35 -1.49
C ALA A 150 -1.99 6.30 -1.74
N HIS A 151 -0.78 5.75 -1.74
CA HIS A 151 0.49 6.39 -2.09
C HIS A 151 0.85 7.62 -1.24
N GLY A 152 0.28 7.76 -0.04
CA GLY A 152 0.68 8.83 0.88
C GLY A 152 2.17 8.74 1.20
N ILE A 153 2.88 9.86 1.05
CA ILE A 153 4.33 9.91 1.34
C ILE A 153 4.54 10.11 2.84
N PRO A 154 5.31 9.24 3.51
CA PRO A 154 5.67 9.40 4.92
C PRO A 154 6.24 10.79 5.25
N ASP A 155 5.71 11.44 6.27
CA ASP A 155 6.01 12.82 6.70
C ASP A 155 6.18 12.95 8.23
N GLU A 156 6.38 14.17 8.71
CA GLU A 156 6.55 14.49 10.14
C GLU A 156 5.22 14.68 10.90
N ARG A 157 4.08 14.40 10.28
CA ARG A 157 2.80 14.49 10.96
C ARG A 157 2.66 13.35 11.98
N PRO A 158 2.46 13.64 13.27
CA PRO A 158 2.19 12.62 14.25
C PRO A 158 0.78 12.04 14.05
N LEU A 159 0.64 10.75 14.26
CA LEU A 159 -0.66 10.07 14.25
C LEU A 159 -1.51 10.50 15.45
N ASN A 160 -2.80 10.72 15.22
CA ASN A 160 -3.77 11.03 16.26
C ASN A 160 -4.51 9.75 16.70
N PRO A 161 -5.08 9.75 17.93
CA PRO A 161 -5.84 8.59 18.41
C PRO A 161 -7.02 8.17 17.53
N GLU A 162 -7.60 9.11 16.77
CA GLU A 162 -8.76 8.91 15.89
C GLU A 162 -8.38 8.48 14.46
N ASP A 163 -7.07 8.40 14.15
CA ASP A 163 -6.60 8.06 12.81
C ASP A 163 -6.74 6.56 12.51
N ILE A 164 -7.06 6.25 11.27
CA ILE A 164 -6.72 4.99 10.63
C ILE A 164 -5.52 5.24 9.71
N ILE A 165 -4.63 4.27 9.56
CA ILE A 165 -3.48 4.37 8.67
C ILE A 165 -3.28 3.08 7.90
N ASN A 166 -3.23 3.16 6.58
CA ASN A 166 -2.69 2.08 5.76
C ASN A 166 -1.17 2.22 5.68
N ILE A 167 -0.46 1.11 5.85
CA ILE A 167 0.97 0.96 5.56
C ILE A 167 1.08 -0.07 4.46
N ASP A 168 1.69 0.32 3.35
CA ASP A 168 1.88 -0.49 2.18
C ASP A 168 3.38 -0.57 1.88
N LEU A 169 3.88 -1.78 1.78
CA LEU A 169 5.30 -2.07 1.65
C LEU A 169 5.57 -3.22 0.69
N THR A 170 6.61 -3.05 -0.09
CA THR A 170 7.13 -4.05 -0.99
C THR A 170 8.63 -4.25 -0.77
N LEU A 171 9.07 -5.48 -0.71
CA LEU A 171 10.48 -5.85 -0.62
C LEU A 171 10.98 -6.45 -1.93
N TYR A 172 12.20 -6.11 -2.31
CA TYR A 172 12.93 -6.79 -3.37
C TYR A 172 14.07 -7.63 -2.76
N PHE A 173 14.02 -8.93 -3.00
CA PHE A 173 15.01 -9.86 -2.49
C PHE A 173 15.25 -11.00 -3.48
N ASN A 174 16.53 -11.35 -3.72
CA ASN A 174 16.92 -12.44 -4.61
C ASN A 174 16.25 -12.37 -6.02
N GLY A 175 16.03 -11.14 -6.53
CA GLY A 175 15.46 -10.92 -7.86
C GLY A 175 13.94 -10.97 -7.94
N TYR A 176 13.23 -10.99 -6.81
CA TYR A 176 11.76 -11.01 -6.75
C TYR A 176 11.22 -9.96 -5.79
N HIS A 177 9.99 -9.51 -6.05
CA HIS A 177 9.23 -8.59 -5.20
C HIS A 177 8.20 -9.34 -4.36
N GLY A 178 8.02 -8.89 -3.12
CA GLY A 178 6.98 -9.34 -2.21
C GLY A 178 6.22 -8.16 -1.67
N ASP A 179 4.90 -8.13 -1.85
CA ASP A 179 4.04 -6.97 -1.69
C ASP A 179 2.87 -7.24 -0.74
N THR A 180 2.59 -6.31 0.16
CA THR A 180 1.47 -6.44 1.10
C THR A 180 1.17 -5.13 1.81
N SER A 181 -0.11 -4.89 2.10
CA SER A 181 -0.53 -3.77 2.92
C SER A 181 -1.59 -4.12 3.97
N ALA A 182 -1.71 -3.27 4.98
CA ALA A 182 -2.80 -3.35 5.95
C ALA A 182 -3.15 -1.98 6.51
N THR A 183 -4.44 -1.79 6.83
CA THR A 183 -4.91 -0.62 7.56
C THR A 183 -4.99 -0.91 9.06
N PHE A 184 -4.31 -0.08 9.84
CA PHE A 184 -4.25 -0.12 11.30
C PHE A 184 -5.22 0.89 11.90
N ILE A 185 -5.88 0.50 13.00
CA ILE A 185 -6.85 1.31 13.73
C ILE A 185 -6.19 1.81 15.01
N LEU A 186 -6.17 3.13 15.23
CA LEU A 186 -5.66 3.71 16.47
C LEU A 186 -6.71 3.68 17.58
N SER A 187 -6.35 4.11 18.80
CA SER A 187 -7.07 3.83 20.04
C SER A 187 -8.50 4.42 20.10
N GLU A 188 -8.74 5.57 19.48
CA GLU A 188 -10.02 6.32 19.58
C GLU A 188 -10.79 6.42 18.25
N VAL A 189 -10.44 5.56 17.28
CA VAL A 189 -11.19 5.49 16.03
C VAL A 189 -12.65 5.15 16.32
N ASP A 190 -13.56 5.95 15.76
CA ASP A 190 -14.99 5.78 15.90
C ASP A 190 -15.55 4.54 15.18
N LYS A 191 -16.81 4.21 15.45
CA LYS A 191 -17.45 3.05 14.84
C LYS A 191 -17.46 3.09 13.31
N PRO A 192 -17.81 4.21 12.62
CA PRO A 192 -17.76 4.27 11.16
C PRO A 192 -16.38 3.96 10.57
N GLY A 193 -15.31 4.38 11.24
CA GLY A 193 -13.93 4.05 10.81
C GLY A 193 -13.59 2.58 10.99
N ARG A 194 -13.98 1.99 12.12
CA ARG A 194 -13.80 0.55 12.38
C ARG A 194 -14.57 -0.30 11.36
N ASP A 195 -15.84 0.06 11.11
CA ASP A 195 -16.69 -0.65 10.15
C ASP A 195 -16.08 -0.62 8.73
N LEU A 196 -15.48 0.52 8.32
CA LEU A 196 -14.79 0.62 7.03
C LEU A 196 -13.59 -0.35 6.96
N VAL A 197 -12.73 -0.35 7.99
CA VAL A 197 -11.53 -1.19 8.02
C VAL A 197 -11.90 -2.67 8.01
N GLU A 198 -12.87 -3.07 8.81
CA GLU A 198 -13.39 -4.45 8.85
C GLU A 198 -13.97 -4.88 7.48
N ALA A 199 -14.81 -4.04 6.88
CA ALA A 199 -15.39 -4.31 5.57
C ALA A 199 -14.32 -4.40 4.47
N THR A 200 -13.27 -3.56 4.53
CA THR A 200 -12.18 -3.62 3.54
C THR A 200 -11.40 -4.92 3.65
N LYS A 201 -11.12 -5.37 4.86
CA LYS A 201 -10.48 -6.66 5.10
C LYS A 201 -11.33 -7.82 4.59
N GLU A 202 -12.65 -7.79 4.80
CA GLU A 202 -13.57 -8.81 4.29
C GLU A 202 -13.68 -8.77 2.77
N ALA A 203 -13.68 -7.58 2.15
CA ALA A 203 -13.67 -7.41 0.70
C ALA A 203 -12.44 -8.06 0.05
N LEU A 204 -11.26 -7.93 0.65
CA LEU A 204 -10.05 -8.63 0.21
C LEU A 204 -10.24 -10.16 0.26
N GLU A 205 -10.75 -10.70 1.35
CA GLU A 205 -11.01 -12.15 1.49
C GLU A 205 -12.02 -12.68 0.45
N ILE A 206 -13.04 -11.87 0.12
CA ILE A 206 -14.00 -12.17 -0.94
C ILE A 206 -13.32 -12.23 -2.31
N GLY A 207 -12.45 -11.25 -2.60
CA GLY A 207 -11.66 -11.24 -3.84
C GLY A 207 -10.76 -12.47 -3.95
N ILE A 208 -10.08 -12.87 -2.86
CA ILE A 208 -9.24 -14.07 -2.82
C ILE A 208 -10.06 -15.34 -3.07
N LYS A 209 -11.26 -15.48 -2.51
CA LYS A 209 -12.15 -16.63 -2.75
C LYS A 209 -12.61 -16.75 -4.20
N ALA A 210 -12.63 -15.63 -4.94
CA ALA A 210 -12.93 -15.64 -6.37
C ALA A 210 -11.75 -16.17 -7.22
N CYS A 211 -10.56 -16.39 -6.65
CA CYS A 211 -9.38 -16.87 -7.37
C CYS A 211 -9.36 -18.39 -7.52
N GLY A 212 -8.62 -18.84 -8.55
CA GLY A 212 -8.36 -20.26 -8.81
C GLY A 212 -8.11 -20.53 -10.29
N PRO A 213 -7.54 -21.70 -10.63
CA PRO A 213 -7.23 -22.04 -12.01
C PRO A 213 -8.50 -22.06 -12.89
N GLY A 214 -8.42 -21.40 -14.06
CA GLY A 214 -9.53 -21.28 -15.01
C GLY A 214 -10.60 -20.24 -14.67
N LYS A 215 -10.64 -19.68 -13.45
CA LYS A 215 -11.53 -18.57 -13.08
C LYS A 215 -11.11 -17.27 -13.79
N ARG A 216 -12.02 -16.31 -13.89
CA ARG A 216 -11.79 -15.06 -14.62
C ARG A 216 -11.31 -13.97 -13.65
N TYR A 217 -10.35 -13.16 -14.06
CA TYR A 217 -9.89 -12.02 -13.25
C TYR A 217 -11.01 -11.04 -12.89
N LYS A 218 -11.93 -10.78 -13.85
CA LYS A 218 -13.07 -9.85 -13.62
C LYS A 218 -14.03 -10.29 -12.52
N ASP A 219 -14.06 -11.55 -12.15
CA ASP A 219 -14.95 -12.05 -11.10
C ASP A 219 -14.49 -11.52 -9.73
N ILE A 220 -13.18 -11.26 -9.54
CA ILE A 220 -12.61 -10.63 -8.34
C ILE A 220 -13.29 -9.28 -8.08
N GLY A 221 -13.25 -8.38 -9.08
CA GLY A 221 -13.83 -7.04 -8.94
C GLY A 221 -15.35 -7.05 -8.80
N GLY A 222 -16.03 -7.96 -9.49
CA GLY A 222 -17.48 -8.11 -9.38
C GLY A 222 -17.93 -8.45 -7.96
N GLU A 223 -17.29 -9.42 -7.32
CA GLU A 223 -17.61 -9.85 -5.95
C GLU A 223 -17.26 -8.78 -4.91
N ILE A 224 -16.11 -8.12 -5.06
CA ILE A 224 -15.68 -7.03 -4.17
C ILE A 224 -16.66 -5.85 -4.23
N GLU A 225 -17.01 -5.38 -5.43
CA GLU A 225 -17.92 -4.24 -5.59
C GLU A 225 -19.33 -4.54 -5.07
N ASP A 226 -19.86 -5.73 -5.35
CA ASP A 226 -21.17 -6.14 -4.84
C ASP A 226 -21.21 -6.20 -3.32
N PHE A 227 -20.12 -6.70 -2.69
CA PHE A 227 -19.97 -6.68 -1.24
C PHE A 227 -19.93 -5.24 -0.70
N ALA A 228 -19.02 -4.40 -1.20
CA ALA A 228 -18.82 -3.04 -0.74
C ALA A 228 -20.15 -2.24 -0.80
N ARG A 229 -20.85 -2.31 -1.93
CA ARG A 229 -22.15 -1.63 -2.13
C ARG A 229 -23.22 -2.07 -1.13
N ARG A 230 -23.33 -3.37 -0.82
CA ARG A 230 -24.27 -3.88 0.18
C ARG A 230 -24.00 -3.34 1.59
N HIS A 231 -22.75 -2.97 1.89
CA HIS A 231 -22.34 -2.44 3.19
C HIS A 231 -22.22 -0.91 3.23
N GLY A 232 -22.68 -0.21 2.16
CA GLY A 232 -22.69 1.26 2.10
C GLY A 232 -21.34 1.90 1.81
N PHE A 233 -20.39 1.11 1.26
CA PHE A 233 -19.08 1.56 0.79
C PHE A 233 -19.02 1.57 -0.73
N SER A 234 -18.06 2.32 -1.26
CA SER A 234 -17.69 2.30 -2.68
C SER A 234 -16.25 1.87 -2.84
N VAL A 235 -15.93 1.28 -3.98
CA VAL A 235 -14.56 0.86 -4.32
C VAL A 235 -13.91 1.93 -5.18
N ASN A 236 -12.69 2.35 -4.85
CA ASN A 236 -11.92 3.22 -5.73
C ASN A 236 -11.46 2.43 -6.97
N GLY A 237 -11.71 2.98 -8.16
CA GLY A 237 -11.36 2.36 -9.44
C GLY A 237 -10.13 2.96 -10.11
N GLN A 238 -9.41 3.86 -9.44
CA GLN A 238 -8.19 4.50 -9.97
C GLN A 238 -6.94 3.65 -9.69
N PHE A 239 -7.07 2.69 -8.75
CA PHE A 239 -6.03 1.72 -8.42
C PHE A 239 -6.49 0.30 -8.76
N SER A 240 -5.53 -0.54 -9.10
CA SER A 240 -5.73 -1.95 -9.42
C SER A 240 -4.61 -2.76 -8.80
N GLY A 241 -4.87 -4.01 -8.48
CA GLY A 241 -3.82 -4.99 -8.27
C GLY A 241 -3.09 -5.27 -9.57
N HIS A 242 -1.98 -5.96 -9.48
CA HIS A 242 -1.06 -6.17 -10.60
C HIS A 242 -0.33 -7.51 -10.49
N GLY A 243 0.13 -8.01 -11.62
CA GLY A 243 1.09 -9.10 -11.65
C GLY A 243 2.38 -8.69 -10.97
N ILE A 244 2.98 -9.61 -10.22
CA ILE A 244 4.20 -9.37 -9.46
C ILE A 244 5.12 -10.59 -9.48
N GLY A 245 6.41 -10.34 -9.46
CA GLY A 245 7.44 -11.38 -9.47
C GLY A 245 8.82 -10.78 -9.59
N LYS A 246 9.51 -11.00 -10.71
CA LYS A 246 10.79 -10.33 -10.99
C LYS A 246 10.61 -8.85 -11.33
N ILE A 247 9.44 -8.48 -11.83
CA ILE A 247 9.04 -7.12 -12.13
C ILE A 247 8.02 -6.71 -11.07
N PHE A 248 8.11 -5.48 -10.59
CA PHE A 248 7.26 -4.96 -9.53
C PHE A 248 5.80 -4.91 -9.98
N HIS A 249 5.51 -4.23 -11.08
CA HIS A 249 4.17 -4.10 -11.65
C HIS A 249 4.15 -4.57 -13.10
N HIS A 250 3.31 -5.54 -13.40
CA HIS A 250 3.07 -6.03 -14.75
C HIS A 250 1.65 -6.61 -14.89
N PRO A 251 1.14 -6.87 -16.10
CA PRO A 251 -0.13 -7.58 -16.25
C PRO A 251 -0.06 -9.00 -15.62
N PRO A 252 -1.19 -9.54 -15.11
CA PRO A 252 -2.55 -9.01 -15.24
C PRO A 252 -2.81 -7.82 -14.31
N TRP A 253 -3.67 -6.88 -14.77
CA TRP A 253 -4.22 -5.83 -13.92
C TRP A 253 -5.49 -6.34 -13.24
N ILE A 254 -5.57 -6.26 -11.92
CA ILE A 254 -6.66 -6.80 -11.12
C ILE A 254 -7.58 -5.65 -10.71
N PHE A 255 -8.63 -5.45 -11.50
CA PHE A 255 -9.62 -4.41 -11.18
C PHE A 255 -10.53 -4.87 -10.05
N HIS A 256 -10.72 -4.02 -9.04
CA HIS A 256 -11.55 -4.29 -7.87
C HIS A 256 -13.01 -3.83 -8.04
N LEU A 257 -13.33 -3.31 -9.22
CA LEU A 257 -14.67 -2.97 -9.68
C LEU A 257 -15.14 -3.97 -10.75
N ARG A 258 -16.45 -4.02 -10.99
CA ARG A 258 -17.03 -4.74 -12.12
C ARG A 258 -16.45 -4.24 -13.44
N ASN A 259 -15.94 -5.15 -14.22
CA ASN A 259 -15.20 -4.86 -15.45
C ASN A 259 -15.48 -5.93 -16.53
N ASN A 260 -14.90 -5.76 -17.72
CA ASN A 260 -15.07 -6.65 -18.86
C ASN A 260 -13.80 -7.42 -19.24
N ASP A 261 -12.82 -7.54 -18.33
CA ASP A 261 -11.63 -8.35 -18.61
C ASP A 261 -12.01 -9.77 -18.98
N VAL A 262 -11.40 -10.28 -20.03
CA VAL A 262 -11.63 -11.62 -20.56
C VAL A 262 -10.60 -12.65 -20.09
N GLY A 263 -9.57 -12.19 -19.37
CA GLY A 263 -8.48 -13.01 -18.87
C GLY A 263 -8.94 -14.10 -17.90
N LYS A 264 -8.23 -15.23 -17.93
CA LYS A 264 -8.43 -16.35 -17.00
C LYS A 264 -7.15 -16.66 -16.26
N MET A 265 -7.28 -16.94 -14.97
CA MET A 265 -6.19 -17.34 -14.11
C MET A 265 -5.63 -18.70 -14.49
N ARG A 266 -4.31 -18.86 -14.42
CA ARG A 266 -3.60 -20.09 -14.73
C ARG A 266 -2.58 -20.38 -13.63
N PRO A 267 -2.23 -21.63 -13.37
CA PRO A 267 -1.14 -21.96 -12.46
C PRO A 267 0.14 -21.19 -12.80
N GLY A 268 0.77 -20.63 -11.78
CA GLY A 268 1.93 -19.75 -11.90
C GLY A 268 1.60 -18.26 -12.04
N ASP A 269 0.35 -17.85 -12.26
CA ASP A 269 -0.01 -16.43 -12.18
C ASP A 269 0.14 -15.95 -10.73
N CYS A 270 0.99 -14.94 -10.54
CA CYS A 270 1.25 -14.31 -9.26
C CYS A 270 0.87 -12.83 -9.35
N PHE A 271 -0.01 -12.37 -8.48
CA PHE A 271 -0.54 -11.01 -8.53
C PHE A 271 -1.03 -10.52 -7.16
N THR A 272 -1.28 -9.21 -7.05
CA THR A 272 -1.84 -8.60 -5.84
C THR A 272 -3.37 -8.46 -5.94
N ILE A 273 -4.04 -8.51 -4.80
CA ILE A 273 -5.43 -8.11 -4.61
C ILE A 273 -5.43 -7.10 -3.48
N GLU A 274 -5.84 -5.86 -3.78
CA GLU A 274 -5.61 -4.70 -2.94
C GLU A 274 -6.76 -3.68 -2.96
N PRO A 275 -8.00 -4.09 -2.68
CA PRO A 275 -9.15 -3.18 -2.78
C PRO A 275 -9.03 -1.98 -1.84
N CYS A 276 -9.22 -0.77 -2.40
CA CYS A 276 -9.40 0.46 -1.63
C CYS A 276 -10.90 0.75 -1.50
N LEU A 277 -11.45 0.60 -0.30
CA LEU A 277 -12.84 0.96 0.00
C LEU A 277 -12.91 2.39 0.56
N VAL A 278 -13.95 3.12 0.15
CA VAL A 278 -14.24 4.49 0.58
C VAL A 278 -15.63 4.58 1.19
N GLN A 279 -15.79 5.35 2.26
CA GLN A 279 -17.09 5.60 2.88
C GLN A 279 -18.03 6.36 1.95
N GLY A 280 -19.27 5.88 1.82
CA GLY A 280 -20.28 6.47 0.96
C GLY A 280 -20.15 6.07 -0.51
N SER A 281 -20.71 6.86 -1.43
CA SER A 281 -20.86 6.50 -2.85
C SER A 281 -19.88 7.19 -3.80
N ASN A 282 -19.10 8.17 -3.33
CA ASN A 282 -18.07 8.85 -4.12
C ASN A 282 -16.68 8.36 -3.69
N SER A 283 -16.12 7.44 -4.45
CA SER A 283 -14.79 6.89 -4.21
C SER A 283 -13.69 7.58 -5.03
N ARG A 284 -14.03 8.65 -5.78
CA ARG A 284 -13.06 9.34 -6.61
C ARG A 284 -12.00 10.05 -5.76
N GLY A 285 -10.75 9.96 -6.21
CA GLY A 285 -9.61 10.62 -5.60
C GLY A 285 -9.02 11.72 -6.47
N GLU A 286 -8.39 12.67 -5.81
CA GLU A 286 -7.60 13.75 -6.39
C GLU A 286 -6.13 13.56 -6.05
N LEU A 287 -5.27 13.70 -7.05
CA LEU A 287 -3.82 13.67 -6.90
C LEU A 287 -3.34 14.99 -6.29
N TRP A 288 -2.51 14.92 -5.25
CA TRP A 288 -1.91 16.11 -4.65
C TRP A 288 -0.68 16.60 -5.44
N ASP A 289 -0.24 17.81 -5.11
CA ASP A 289 0.90 18.48 -5.78
C ASP A 289 2.25 17.77 -5.57
N ASP A 290 2.33 16.82 -4.64
CA ASP A 290 3.51 15.96 -4.45
C ASP A 290 3.67 14.90 -5.57
N GLY A 291 2.68 14.76 -6.43
CA GLY A 291 2.67 13.85 -7.57
C GLY A 291 2.38 12.39 -7.22
N TRP A 292 2.11 12.07 -5.94
CA TRP A 292 1.90 10.70 -5.45
C TRP A 292 0.64 10.52 -4.62
N THR A 293 0.43 11.39 -3.63
CA THR A 293 -0.65 11.23 -2.66
C THR A 293 -2.01 11.36 -3.33
N MET A 294 -2.81 10.30 -3.29
CA MET A 294 -4.17 10.29 -3.80
C MET A 294 -5.14 10.37 -2.62
N ALA A 295 -5.93 11.42 -2.53
CA ALA A 295 -6.92 11.62 -1.46
C ALA A 295 -8.33 11.70 -2.01
N THR A 296 -9.34 11.32 -1.19
CA THR A 296 -10.74 11.37 -1.60
C THR A 296 -11.21 12.80 -1.84
N GLU A 297 -11.87 13.07 -2.96
CA GLU A 297 -12.54 14.37 -3.23
C GLU A 297 -13.60 14.73 -2.20
N SER A 298 -14.26 13.72 -1.63
CA SER A 298 -15.34 13.88 -0.68
C SER A 298 -14.89 14.14 0.76
N GLY A 299 -13.60 14.00 1.05
CA GLY A 299 -13.05 13.97 2.40
C GLY A 299 -13.45 12.71 3.20
N ALA A 300 -14.07 11.71 2.58
CA ALA A 300 -14.39 10.43 3.22
C ALA A 300 -13.14 9.64 3.55
N ARG A 301 -13.18 8.83 4.63
CA ARG A 301 -12.08 7.90 4.90
C ARG A 301 -12.03 6.80 3.86
N SER A 302 -10.80 6.37 3.57
CA SER A 302 -10.48 5.17 2.79
C SER A 302 -9.68 4.18 3.61
N ALA A 303 -9.82 2.90 3.29
CA ALA A 303 -8.99 1.84 3.83
C ALA A 303 -8.59 0.88 2.71
N GLN A 304 -7.41 0.26 2.85
CA GLN A 304 -6.89 -0.75 1.94
C GLN A 304 -6.32 -1.92 2.75
N PHE A 305 -6.47 -3.11 2.21
CA PHE A 305 -5.73 -4.30 2.59
C PHE A 305 -5.26 -5.00 1.34
N GLU A 306 -4.08 -5.60 1.40
CA GLU A 306 -3.51 -6.26 0.27
C GLU A 306 -2.88 -7.60 0.62
N HIS A 307 -3.05 -8.53 -0.31
CA HIS A 307 -2.32 -9.78 -0.33
C HIS A 307 -1.76 -10.09 -1.73
N GLN A 308 -0.53 -10.58 -1.74
CA GLN A 308 0.05 -11.23 -2.90
C GLN A 308 -0.41 -12.70 -2.93
N VAL A 309 -0.93 -13.13 -4.07
CA VAL A 309 -1.45 -14.47 -4.28
C VAL A 309 -0.75 -15.18 -5.42
N LEU A 310 -0.68 -16.50 -5.36
CA LEU A 310 -0.16 -17.37 -6.41
C LEU A 310 -1.23 -18.41 -6.78
N ILE A 311 -1.58 -18.49 -8.05
CA ILE A 311 -2.49 -19.52 -8.55
C ILE A 311 -1.73 -20.84 -8.66
N THR A 312 -2.26 -21.88 -8.03
CA THR A 312 -1.73 -23.25 -8.04
C THR A 312 -2.56 -24.14 -8.96
N GLU A 313 -2.18 -25.40 -9.13
CA GLU A 313 -2.97 -26.38 -9.90
C GLU A 313 -4.35 -26.63 -9.28
N ASP A 314 -4.47 -26.53 -7.94
CA ASP A 314 -5.66 -26.89 -7.21
C ASP A 314 -6.45 -25.70 -6.65
N GLY A 315 -5.89 -24.47 -6.69
CA GLY A 315 -6.53 -23.30 -6.09
C GLY A 315 -5.70 -22.02 -6.10
N VAL A 316 -5.65 -21.35 -4.96
CA VAL A 316 -4.90 -20.10 -4.74
C VAL A 316 -4.19 -20.16 -3.39
N ASP A 317 -2.90 -19.83 -3.41
CA ASP A 317 -2.09 -19.63 -2.20
C ASP A 317 -1.96 -18.15 -1.91
N VAL A 318 -2.18 -17.75 -0.66
CA VAL A 318 -1.94 -16.37 -0.20
C VAL A 318 -0.54 -16.29 0.38
N LEU A 319 0.40 -15.76 -0.40
CA LEU A 319 1.83 -15.79 -0.07
C LEU A 319 2.21 -14.89 1.12
N THR A 320 1.45 -13.83 1.33
CA THR A 320 1.63 -12.84 2.41
C THR A 320 0.74 -13.10 3.63
N ARG A 321 0.17 -14.31 3.77
CA ARG A 321 -0.56 -14.75 4.96
C ARG A 321 0.35 -15.66 5.80
N ILE A 322 0.54 -15.32 7.09
CA ILE A 322 1.29 -16.13 8.09
C ILE A 322 0.30 -16.63 9.12
#